data_fa09678fe517ecc8b57ec5d18bca26d2
#
_entry.id   fa09678fe517ecc8b57ec5d18bca26d2
#
_cell.length_a   1.000
_cell.length_b   1.000
_cell.length_c   1.000
_cell.angle_alpha   90.00
_cell.angle_beta   90.00
_cell.angle_gamma   90.00
#
_symmetry.space_group_name_H-M   'P 1'
#
loop_
_entity.id
_entity.type
_entity.pdbx_description
1 polymer ?
#
loop_
_entity_poly.entity_id
_entity_poly.type
_entity_poly.pdbx_seq_one_letter_code
_entity_poly.pdbx_strand_id
1 'polypeptide(L)'
;MSIMKINQIFTDEDKKNLEYMLKFKYRMPYVPFGNEELSRKLIHILTPILYPLSGLVYYIGNYIAFSFVLLVAILSTRWIIWFHSKGKKYEQKVDDIIYTLSKISEITIDEEKIVYDDEVEVKYSDIKKVVFYKSFVFIFVKIKGYFILKLNNEEGNYLKTILDQHSEISQEIKNAPFNILEYIKKNVIELE
;
A
#
# COMPACT_ATOMS: atom_id res chain seq x y z
N MET A 1 16.13 30.60 -11.61
CA MET A 1 15.86 29.39 -10.81
C MET A 1 14.49 29.54 -10.21
N SER A 2 13.54 28.76 -10.67
CA SER A 2 12.19 28.76 -10.06
C SER A 2 12.17 27.69 -8.98
N ILE A 3 11.95 28.10 -7.72
CA ILE A 3 11.83 27.23 -6.57
C ILE A 3 10.35 27.18 -6.22
N MET A 4 9.79 25.98 -6.12
CA MET A 4 8.42 25.77 -5.68
C MET A 4 8.39 25.20 -4.27
N LYS A 5 7.74 25.89 -3.35
CA LYS A 5 7.49 25.41 -1.98
C LYS A 5 6.06 24.90 -1.85
N ILE A 6 5.91 23.73 -1.28
CA ILE A 6 4.64 23.01 -1.18
C ILE A 6 4.41 22.60 0.27
N ASN A 7 3.28 23.03 0.82
CA ASN A 7 2.84 22.55 2.12
C ASN A 7 2.07 21.24 1.97
N GLN A 8 2.56 20.16 2.57
CA GLN A 8 1.95 18.84 2.51
C GLN A 8 0.80 18.73 3.52
N ILE A 9 -0.42 18.62 3.03
CA ILE A 9 -1.59 18.39 3.88
C ILE A 9 -2.31 17.13 3.39
N PHE A 10 -2.24 16.04 4.17
CA PHE A 10 -2.97 14.81 3.91
C PHE A 10 -4.32 14.82 4.62
N THR A 11 -5.40 14.79 3.85
CA THR A 11 -6.76 14.63 4.38
C THR A 11 -6.99 13.19 4.85
N ASP A 12 -8.05 12.95 5.61
CA ASP A 12 -8.41 11.59 6.03
C ASP A 12 -8.77 10.69 4.84
N GLU A 13 -9.26 11.26 3.75
CA GLU A 13 -9.51 10.54 2.50
C GLU A 13 -8.20 10.14 1.82
N ASP A 14 -7.20 11.01 1.81
CA ASP A 14 -5.87 10.72 1.28
C ASP A 14 -5.22 9.57 2.06
N LYS A 15 -5.29 9.62 3.39
CA LYS A 15 -4.79 8.55 4.27
C LYS A 15 -5.46 7.22 3.99
N LYS A 16 -6.78 7.19 3.82
CA LYS A 16 -7.54 5.97 3.43
C LYS A 16 -7.13 5.45 2.06
N ASN A 17 -6.92 6.33 1.09
CA ASN A 17 -6.48 5.94 -0.25
C ASN A 17 -5.06 5.36 -0.23
N LEU A 18 -4.13 5.97 0.52
CA LEU A 18 -2.78 5.45 0.70
C LEU A 18 -2.78 4.11 1.45
N GLU A 19 -3.54 4.00 2.53
CA GLU A 19 -3.74 2.76 3.27
C GLU A 19 -4.28 1.66 2.35
N TYR A 20 -5.25 1.99 1.50
CA TYR A 20 -5.79 1.06 0.51
C TYR A 20 -4.69 0.52 -0.41
N MET A 21 -3.84 1.37 -0.96
CA MET A 21 -2.78 0.97 -1.88
C MET A 21 -1.62 0.25 -1.18
N LEU A 22 -1.29 0.63 0.05
CA LEU A 22 -0.29 -0.04 0.86
C LEU A 22 -0.74 -1.44 1.30
N LYS A 23 -2.00 -1.62 1.67
CA LYS A 23 -2.59 -2.90 2.09
C LYS A 23 -3.09 -3.77 0.92
N PHE A 24 -2.90 -3.36 -0.32
CA PHE A 24 -3.51 -4.00 -1.50
C PHE A 24 -3.21 -5.51 -1.61
N LYS A 25 -2.00 -5.95 -1.29
CA LYS A 25 -1.61 -7.37 -1.31
C LYS A 25 -2.25 -8.21 -0.21
N TYR A 26 -2.59 -7.60 0.92
CA TYR A 26 -3.04 -8.28 2.14
C TYR A 26 -4.53 -8.11 2.39
N ARG A 27 -5.25 -7.53 1.43
CA ARG A 27 -6.70 -7.51 1.47
C ARG A 27 -7.24 -8.91 1.29
N MET A 28 -8.30 -9.17 2.00
CA MET A 28 -9.09 -10.36 1.72
C MET A 28 -9.53 -10.32 0.25
N PRO A 29 -9.30 -11.38 -0.53
CA PRO A 29 -9.69 -11.42 -1.94
C PRO A 29 -11.21 -11.26 -2.11
N TYR A 30 -11.96 -11.50 -1.05
CA TYR A 30 -13.38 -11.29 -0.96
C TYR A 30 -13.74 -10.70 0.41
N VAL A 31 -14.39 -9.55 0.42
CA VAL A 31 -14.90 -8.90 1.63
C VAL A 31 -16.42 -9.04 1.63
N PRO A 32 -16.97 -10.11 2.23
CA PRO A 32 -18.41 -10.22 2.38
C PRO A 32 -18.91 -8.99 3.17
N PHE A 33 -20.07 -8.48 2.79
CA PHE A 33 -20.70 -7.32 3.42
C PHE A 33 -19.99 -5.97 3.23
N GLY A 34 -18.98 -5.86 2.34
CA GLY A 34 -18.30 -4.60 2.05
C GLY A 34 -17.49 -4.00 3.21
N ASN A 35 -17.39 -4.70 4.36
CA ASN A 35 -16.68 -4.25 5.55
C ASN A 35 -15.62 -5.28 5.96
N GLU A 36 -14.35 -4.90 5.87
CA GLU A 36 -13.23 -5.80 6.15
C GLU A 36 -13.16 -6.19 7.64
N GLU A 37 -13.43 -5.25 8.55
CA GLU A 37 -13.42 -5.53 9.99
C GLU A 37 -14.53 -6.50 10.39
N LEU A 38 -15.74 -6.30 9.86
CA LEU A 38 -16.87 -7.19 10.10
C LEU A 38 -16.57 -8.59 9.54
N SER A 39 -15.99 -8.67 8.35
CA SER A 39 -15.60 -9.93 7.72
C SER A 39 -14.56 -10.68 8.53
N ARG A 40 -13.58 -9.99 9.10
CA ARG A 40 -12.58 -10.58 10.02
C ARG A 40 -13.24 -11.12 11.29
N LYS A 41 -14.10 -10.35 11.94
CA LYS A 41 -14.82 -10.79 13.14
C LYS A 41 -15.67 -12.04 12.86
N LEU A 42 -16.37 -12.05 11.73
CA LEU A 42 -17.17 -13.22 11.32
C LEU A 42 -16.32 -14.46 11.08
N ILE A 43 -15.19 -14.37 10.41
CA ILE A 43 -14.29 -15.51 10.22
C ILE A 43 -13.80 -16.05 11.56
N HIS A 44 -13.43 -15.21 12.51
CA HIS A 44 -13.02 -15.65 13.85
C HIS A 44 -14.12 -16.37 14.61
N ILE A 45 -15.38 -15.96 14.45
CA ILE A 45 -16.53 -16.60 15.11
C ILE A 45 -16.94 -17.88 14.39
N LEU A 46 -16.98 -17.86 13.06
CA LEU A 46 -17.50 -19.00 12.28
C LEU A 46 -16.49 -20.15 12.17
N THR A 47 -15.18 -19.87 12.12
CA THR A 47 -14.18 -20.92 11.98
C THR A 47 -14.27 -22.03 13.05
N PRO A 48 -14.39 -21.73 14.36
CA PRO A 48 -14.57 -22.78 15.36
C PRO A 48 -15.85 -23.61 15.17
N ILE A 49 -16.90 -23.03 14.59
CA ILE A 49 -18.19 -23.68 14.35
C ILE A 49 -18.11 -24.65 13.16
N LEU A 50 -17.26 -24.37 12.17
CA LEU A 50 -17.11 -25.22 10.99
C LEU A 50 -16.57 -26.61 11.32
N TYR A 51 -15.74 -26.77 12.36
CA TYR A 51 -15.19 -28.07 12.74
C TYR A 51 -16.27 -29.02 13.26
N PRO A 52 -17.07 -28.70 14.30
CA PRO A 52 -18.14 -29.56 14.72
C PRO A 52 -19.21 -29.78 13.64
N LEU A 53 -19.48 -28.75 12.81
CA LEU A 53 -20.38 -28.87 11.66
C LEU A 53 -19.87 -29.90 10.67
N SER A 54 -18.56 -29.92 10.37
CA SER A 54 -17.99 -30.96 9.49
C SER A 54 -18.18 -32.36 10.07
N GLY A 55 -18.02 -32.55 11.39
CA GLY A 55 -18.26 -33.80 12.06
C GLY A 55 -19.71 -34.28 11.94
N LEU A 56 -20.68 -33.39 12.08
CA LEU A 56 -22.09 -33.68 11.86
C LEU A 56 -22.39 -34.11 10.43
N VAL A 57 -21.84 -33.42 9.46
CA VAL A 57 -22.02 -33.74 8.02
C VAL A 57 -21.40 -35.10 7.70
N TYR A 58 -20.25 -35.45 8.30
CA TYR A 58 -19.63 -36.77 8.19
C TYR A 58 -20.56 -37.85 8.76
N TYR A 59 -21.12 -37.62 9.95
CA TYR A 59 -22.03 -38.58 10.61
C TYR A 59 -23.29 -38.85 9.79
N ILE A 60 -23.80 -37.84 9.05
CA ILE A 60 -24.95 -37.98 8.15
C ILE A 60 -24.59 -38.81 6.88
N GLY A 61 -23.31 -39.10 6.66
CA GLY A 61 -22.82 -39.87 5.51
C GLY A 61 -22.62 -39.05 4.22
N ASN A 62 -22.70 -37.70 4.29
CA ASN A 62 -22.44 -36.89 3.13
C ASN A 62 -20.95 -36.48 3.03
N TYR A 63 -20.14 -37.38 2.49
CA TYR A 63 -18.68 -37.23 2.43
C TYR A 63 -18.22 -36.04 1.54
N ILE A 64 -18.99 -35.71 0.50
CA ILE A 64 -18.66 -34.56 -0.38
C ILE A 64 -18.80 -33.24 0.39
N ALA A 65 -19.95 -33.06 1.06
CA ALA A 65 -20.20 -31.88 1.87
C ALA A 65 -19.23 -31.79 3.06
N PHE A 66 -18.92 -32.94 3.72
CA PHE A 66 -17.90 -33.02 4.76
C PHE A 66 -16.55 -32.47 4.26
N SER A 67 -16.08 -33.00 3.12
CA SER A 67 -14.78 -32.61 2.57
C SER A 67 -14.74 -31.11 2.27
N PHE A 68 -15.83 -30.55 1.75
CA PHE A 68 -15.93 -29.11 1.46
C PHE A 68 -15.91 -28.27 2.74
N VAL A 69 -16.73 -28.59 3.74
CA VAL A 69 -16.80 -27.86 5.01
C VAL A 69 -15.47 -27.93 5.75
N LEU A 70 -14.82 -29.09 5.77
CA LEU A 70 -13.51 -29.28 6.39
C LEU A 70 -12.43 -28.44 5.68
N LEU A 71 -12.43 -28.41 4.35
CA LEU A 71 -11.49 -27.60 3.58
C LEU A 71 -11.64 -26.11 3.91
N VAL A 72 -12.88 -25.62 3.98
CA VAL A 72 -13.16 -24.22 4.35
C VAL A 72 -12.68 -23.93 5.78
N ALA A 73 -12.90 -24.84 6.73
CA ALA A 73 -12.42 -24.70 8.11
C ALA A 73 -10.88 -24.60 8.17
N ILE A 74 -10.18 -25.48 7.45
CA ILE A 74 -8.71 -25.48 7.40
C ILE A 74 -8.17 -24.19 6.77
N LEU A 75 -8.74 -23.74 5.65
CA LEU A 75 -8.33 -22.50 4.99
C LEU A 75 -8.57 -21.28 5.87
N SER A 76 -9.71 -21.21 6.54
CA SER A 76 -10.05 -20.13 7.49
C SER A 76 -9.08 -20.11 8.67
N THR A 77 -8.76 -21.27 9.24
CA THR A 77 -7.78 -21.38 10.34
C THR A 77 -6.40 -20.93 9.91
N ARG A 78 -5.93 -21.39 8.73
CA ARG A 78 -4.66 -20.98 8.18
C ARG A 78 -4.60 -19.47 7.97
N TRP A 79 -5.70 -18.85 7.51
CA TRP A 79 -5.79 -17.41 7.34
C TRP A 79 -5.71 -16.68 8.68
N ILE A 80 -6.43 -17.13 9.72
CA ILE A 80 -6.38 -16.57 11.08
C ILE A 80 -4.95 -16.59 11.63
N ILE A 81 -4.28 -17.75 11.55
CA ILE A 81 -2.89 -17.91 12.04
C ILE A 81 -1.95 -16.95 11.28
N TRP A 82 -2.09 -16.90 9.96
CA TRP A 82 -1.29 -16.00 9.13
C TRP A 82 -1.53 -14.54 9.50
N PHE A 83 -2.80 -14.14 9.67
CA PHE A 83 -3.17 -12.77 10.03
C PHE A 83 -2.59 -12.37 11.40
N HIS A 84 -2.69 -13.22 12.41
CA HIS A 84 -2.12 -12.93 13.72
C HIS A 84 -0.60 -12.87 13.71
N SER A 85 0.07 -13.67 12.91
CA SER A 85 1.53 -13.74 12.88
C SER A 85 2.18 -12.67 12.00
N LYS A 86 1.60 -12.40 10.85
CA LYS A 86 2.18 -11.50 9.82
C LYS A 86 1.31 -10.29 9.50
N GLY A 87 0.01 -10.45 9.44
CA GLY A 87 -0.92 -9.39 9.05
C GLY A 87 -0.89 -8.22 10.04
N LYS A 88 -0.91 -8.49 11.34
CA LYS A 88 -0.88 -7.47 12.39
C LYS A 88 0.42 -6.64 12.37
N LYS A 89 1.58 -7.31 12.20
CA LYS A 89 2.87 -6.61 12.04
C LYS A 89 2.90 -5.75 10.79
N TYR A 90 2.22 -6.20 9.75
CA TYR A 90 2.13 -5.47 8.51
C TYR A 90 1.22 -4.24 8.64
N GLU A 91 0.08 -4.36 9.31
CA GLU A 91 -0.79 -3.20 9.61
C GLU A 91 -0.03 -2.13 10.38
N GLN A 92 0.67 -2.51 11.44
CA GLN A 92 1.51 -1.57 12.20
C GLN A 92 2.52 -0.84 11.30
N LYS A 93 3.19 -1.57 10.41
CA LYS A 93 4.14 -0.97 9.47
C LYS A 93 3.47 0.02 8.49
N VAL A 94 2.25 -0.26 8.05
CA VAL A 94 1.49 0.66 7.19
C VAL A 94 1.08 1.91 7.97
N ASP A 95 0.62 1.73 9.21
CA ASP A 95 0.24 2.84 10.08
C ASP A 95 1.45 3.73 10.39
N ASP A 96 2.64 3.15 10.63
CA ASP A 96 3.89 3.89 10.81
C ASP A 96 4.27 4.70 9.56
N ILE A 97 4.11 4.13 8.37
CA ILE A 97 4.35 4.83 7.10
C ILE A 97 3.40 6.03 6.97
N ILE A 98 2.10 5.82 7.19
CA ILE A 98 1.10 6.89 7.09
C ILE A 98 1.36 7.98 8.13
N TYR A 99 1.74 7.59 9.35
CA TYR A 99 2.09 8.53 10.41
C TYR A 99 3.32 9.36 10.05
N THR A 100 4.36 8.72 9.50
CA THR A 100 5.58 9.42 9.07
C THR A 100 5.28 10.41 7.95
N LEU A 101 4.50 10.00 6.95
CA LEU A 101 4.07 10.89 5.86
C LEU A 101 3.26 12.09 6.36
N SER A 102 2.43 11.91 7.39
CA SER A 102 1.63 13.00 7.95
C SER A 102 2.46 14.02 8.75
N LYS A 103 3.72 13.73 9.05
CA LYS A 103 4.65 14.65 9.71
C LYS A 103 5.41 15.55 8.74
N ILE A 104 5.56 15.14 7.49
CA ILE A 104 6.22 15.95 6.47
C ILE A 104 5.32 17.16 6.19
N SER A 105 5.80 18.34 6.50
CA SER A 105 5.01 19.57 6.39
C SER A 105 5.36 20.39 5.16
N GLU A 106 6.62 20.47 4.77
CA GLU A 106 7.09 21.29 3.67
C GLU A 106 7.94 20.49 2.69
N ILE A 107 7.73 20.73 1.40
CA ILE A 107 8.56 20.18 0.33
C ILE A 107 8.98 21.31 -0.58
N THR A 108 10.27 21.38 -0.86
CA THR A 108 10.84 22.32 -1.83
C THR A 108 11.26 21.54 -3.07
N ILE A 109 10.75 21.94 -4.24
CA ILE A 109 11.13 21.40 -5.55
C ILE A 109 11.90 22.47 -6.31
N ASP A 110 13.13 22.21 -6.67
CA ASP A 110 13.95 23.05 -7.52
C ASP A 110 14.41 22.28 -8.79
N GLU A 111 15.30 22.85 -9.59
CA GLU A 111 15.79 22.27 -10.84
C GLU A 111 16.81 21.13 -10.63
N GLU A 112 17.38 20.98 -9.43
CA GLU A 112 18.44 20.02 -9.14
C GLU A 112 18.00 18.91 -8.18
N LYS A 113 17.07 19.22 -7.25
CA LYS A 113 16.72 18.34 -6.15
C LYS A 113 15.31 18.59 -5.59
N ILE A 114 14.84 17.63 -4.82
CA ILE A 114 13.65 17.74 -3.98
C ILE A 114 14.10 17.70 -2.52
N VAL A 115 13.66 18.64 -1.71
CA VAL A 115 14.02 18.74 -0.29
C VAL A 115 12.77 18.59 0.57
N TYR A 116 12.84 17.75 1.58
CA TYR A 116 11.77 17.44 2.52
C TYR A 116 12.11 18.02 3.89
N ASP A 117 11.27 18.94 4.40
CA ASP A 117 11.41 19.61 5.70
C ASP A 117 12.82 20.20 5.96
N ASP A 118 13.52 20.62 4.91
CA ASP A 118 14.91 21.09 4.94
C ASP A 118 15.95 20.07 5.48
N GLU A 119 15.54 18.81 5.71
CA GLU A 119 16.41 17.77 6.29
C GLU A 119 16.87 16.73 5.26
N VAL A 120 15.98 16.31 4.36
CA VAL A 120 16.26 15.22 3.41
C VAL A 120 16.27 15.72 1.99
N GLU A 121 17.43 15.64 1.34
CA GLU A 121 17.62 16.03 -0.05
C GLU A 121 17.62 14.80 -0.97
N VAL A 122 16.87 14.87 -2.06
CA VAL A 122 16.82 13.86 -3.12
C VAL A 122 17.19 14.52 -4.44
N LYS A 123 18.36 14.20 -4.99
CA LYS A 123 18.79 14.68 -6.30
C LYS A 123 18.07 13.90 -7.40
N TYR A 124 17.76 14.55 -8.52
CA TYR A 124 17.13 13.87 -9.65
C TYR A 124 17.99 12.73 -10.21
N SER A 125 19.31 12.86 -10.16
CA SER A 125 20.25 11.77 -10.55
C SER A 125 20.08 10.48 -9.73
N ASP A 126 19.54 10.59 -8.51
CA ASP A 126 19.32 9.45 -7.61
C ASP A 126 17.93 8.83 -7.80
N ILE A 127 17.03 9.49 -8.53
CA ILE A 127 15.70 8.98 -8.82
C ILE A 127 15.78 7.94 -9.92
N LYS A 128 15.18 6.77 -9.68
CA LYS A 128 15.06 5.69 -10.67
C LYS A 128 13.74 5.76 -11.42
N LYS A 129 12.66 6.00 -10.67
CA LYS A 129 11.30 5.98 -11.22
C LYS A 129 10.37 6.90 -10.47
N VAL A 130 9.46 7.54 -11.19
CA VAL A 130 8.37 8.33 -10.63
C VAL A 130 7.04 7.78 -11.14
N VAL A 131 6.08 7.56 -10.23
CA VAL A 131 4.73 7.10 -10.55
C VAL A 131 3.72 8.13 -10.10
N PHE A 132 2.92 8.61 -11.03
CA PHE A 132 1.82 9.54 -10.78
C PHE A 132 0.52 8.76 -10.65
N TYR A 133 -0.24 9.03 -9.59
CA TYR A 133 -1.58 8.49 -9.40
C TYR A 133 -2.48 9.51 -8.70
N LYS A 134 -3.45 10.06 -9.44
CA LYS A 134 -4.29 11.18 -8.96
C LYS A 134 -3.42 12.33 -8.45
N SER A 135 -3.64 12.75 -7.19
CA SER A 135 -2.83 13.76 -6.51
C SER A 135 -1.56 13.22 -5.85
N PHE A 136 -1.29 11.92 -5.93
CA PHE A 136 -0.10 11.31 -5.34
C PHE A 136 1.01 11.12 -6.35
N VAL A 137 2.23 11.38 -5.93
CA VAL A 137 3.45 11.10 -6.68
C VAL A 137 4.35 10.21 -5.82
N PHE A 138 4.71 9.07 -6.37
CA PHE A 138 5.58 8.09 -5.73
C PHE A 138 6.95 8.17 -6.40
N ILE A 139 7.98 8.53 -5.63
CA ILE A 139 9.34 8.68 -6.09
C ILE A 139 10.17 7.52 -5.55
N PHE A 140 10.77 6.73 -6.46
CA PHE A 140 11.62 5.60 -6.12
C PHE A 140 13.07 5.96 -6.37
N VAL A 141 13.90 5.90 -5.32
CA VAL A 141 15.30 6.29 -5.33
C VAL A 141 16.20 5.07 -5.45
N LYS A 142 17.33 5.19 -6.15
CA LYS A 142 18.28 4.10 -6.43
C LYS A 142 18.83 3.45 -5.16
N ILE A 143 19.05 4.22 -4.09
CA ILE A 143 19.60 3.74 -2.82
C ILE A 143 18.46 3.58 -1.80
N LYS A 144 17.79 2.43 -1.85
CA LYS A 144 16.83 1.89 -0.84
C LYS A 144 15.86 2.94 -0.24
N GLY A 145 15.26 3.79 -1.09
CA GLY A 145 14.32 4.78 -0.60
C GLY A 145 13.12 4.96 -1.52
N TYR A 146 12.04 5.43 -0.93
CA TYR A 146 10.89 5.94 -1.66
C TYR A 146 10.28 7.09 -0.90
N PHE A 147 9.67 8.01 -1.65
CA PHE A 147 8.96 9.16 -1.11
C PHE A 147 7.56 9.21 -1.72
N ILE A 148 6.61 9.71 -0.95
CA ILE A 148 5.24 9.90 -1.39
C ILE A 148 4.90 11.37 -1.20
N LEU A 149 4.58 12.04 -2.30
CA LEU A 149 4.15 13.43 -2.31
C LEU A 149 2.66 13.49 -2.59
N LYS A 150 2.01 14.51 -2.06
CA LYS A 150 0.70 14.93 -2.50
C LYS A 150 0.84 16.26 -3.22
N LEU A 151 0.53 16.28 -4.51
CA LEU A 151 0.65 17.46 -5.37
C LEU A 151 -0.70 17.81 -5.97
N ASN A 152 -1.00 19.08 -6.10
CA ASN A 152 -2.11 19.53 -6.92
C ASN A 152 -1.72 19.49 -8.42
N ASN A 153 -2.64 19.85 -9.31
CA ASN A 153 -2.40 19.76 -10.75
C ASN A 153 -1.27 20.67 -11.23
N GLU A 154 -1.14 21.86 -10.68
CA GLU A 154 -0.09 22.83 -11.05
C GLU A 154 1.28 22.33 -10.58
N GLU A 155 1.37 21.92 -9.33
CA GLU A 155 2.57 21.37 -8.72
C GLU A 155 3.03 20.07 -9.43
N GLY A 156 2.07 19.19 -9.77
CA GLY A 156 2.34 17.98 -10.52
C GLY A 156 2.85 18.24 -11.93
N ASN A 157 2.30 19.26 -12.63
CA ASN A 157 2.77 19.66 -13.95
C ASN A 157 4.16 20.31 -13.88
N TYR A 158 4.43 21.12 -12.85
CA TYR A 158 5.74 21.69 -12.63
C TYR A 158 6.80 20.59 -12.43
N LEU A 159 6.53 19.63 -11.54
CA LEU A 159 7.42 18.49 -11.32
C LEU A 159 7.65 17.69 -12.62
N LYS A 160 6.60 17.44 -13.41
CA LYS A 160 6.74 16.75 -14.71
C LYS A 160 7.66 17.52 -15.67
N THR A 161 7.51 18.84 -15.76
CA THR A 161 8.36 19.66 -16.62
C THR A 161 9.84 19.55 -16.25
N ILE A 162 10.15 19.46 -14.96
CA ILE A 162 11.53 19.19 -14.51
C ILE A 162 11.97 17.77 -14.86
N LEU A 163 11.11 16.77 -14.56
CA LEU A 163 11.44 15.37 -14.84
C LEU A 163 11.65 15.08 -16.34
N ASP A 164 10.97 15.82 -17.23
CA ASP A 164 11.13 15.69 -18.68
C ASP A 164 12.52 16.14 -19.15
N GLN A 165 13.25 16.92 -18.36
CA GLN A 165 14.64 17.29 -18.60
C GLN A 165 15.62 16.17 -18.20
N HIS A 166 15.16 15.17 -17.44
CA HIS A 166 15.93 14.04 -16.92
C HIS A 166 15.48 12.74 -17.57
N SER A 167 15.95 12.48 -18.79
CA SER A 167 15.52 11.33 -19.62
C SER A 167 15.84 9.95 -19.00
N GLU A 168 16.74 9.90 -18.04
CA GLU A 168 17.09 8.69 -17.27
C GLU A 168 16.03 8.27 -16.25
N ILE A 169 15.09 9.19 -15.89
CA ILE A 169 14.05 8.91 -14.92
C ILE A 169 12.85 8.28 -15.63
N SER A 170 12.51 7.05 -15.26
CA SER A 170 11.30 6.39 -15.75
C SER A 170 10.06 7.02 -15.14
N GLN A 171 9.18 7.56 -15.97
CA GLN A 171 7.90 8.12 -15.55
C GLN A 171 6.75 7.18 -15.91
N GLU A 172 5.79 7.02 -15.00
CA GLU A 172 4.60 6.20 -15.23
C GLU A 172 3.35 6.89 -14.66
N ILE A 173 2.27 6.92 -15.44
CA ILE A 173 0.97 7.44 -14.99
C ILE A 173 0.02 6.26 -14.76
N LYS A 174 -0.54 6.15 -13.56
CA LYS A 174 -1.53 5.14 -13.19
C LYS A 174 -2.93 5.74 -13.14
N ASN A 175 -3.86 5.10 -13.79
CA ASN A 175 -5.29 5.47 -13.74
C ASN A 175 -6.08 4.65 -12.71
N ALA A 176 -5.48 3.58 -12.18
CA ALA A 176 -6.09 2.70 -11.19
C ALA A 176 -5.18 2.53 -9.97
N PRO A 177 -5.74 2.24 -8.77
CA PRO A 177 -4.97 1.93 -7.59
C PRO A 177 -4.02 0.75 -7.86
N PHE A 178 -2.83 0.80 -7.30
CA PHE A 178 -1.80 -0.24 -7.47
C PHE A 178 -1.15 -0.61 -6.13
N ASN A 179 -0.46 -1.74 -6.12
CA ASN A 179 0.26 -2.21 -4.94
C ASN A 179 1.60 -1.47 -4.79
N ILE A 180 1.63 -0.44 -3.94
CA ILE A 180 2.84 0.38 -3.71
C ILE A 180 4.02 -0.50 -3.24
N LEU A 181 3.77 -1.48 -2.37
CA LEU A 181 4.84 -2.33 -1.81
C LEU A 181 5.47 -3.26 -2.85
N GLU A 182 4.71 -3.70 -3.84
CA GLU A 182 5.25 -4.45 -4.95
C GLU A 182 6.16 -3.57 -5.81
N TYR A 183 5.74 -2.33 -6.04
CA TYR A 183 6.57 -1.33 -6.71
C TYR A 183 7.85 -1.02 -5.94
N ILE A 184 7.77 -0.87 -4.60
CA ILE A 184 8.95 -0.68 -3.74
C ILE A 184 9.90 -1.87 -3.89
N LYS A 185 9.39 -3.11 -3.77
CA LYS A 185 10.22 -4.31 -3.95
C LYS A 185 10.90 -4.33 -5.32
N LYS A 186 10.14 -4.12 -6.38
CA LYS A 186 10.65 -4.18 -7.75
C LYS A 186 11.65 -3.07 -8.08
N ASN A 187 11.47 -1.87 -7.54
CA ASN A 187 12.29 -0.72 -7.92
C ASN A 187 13.38 -0.35 -6.91
N VAL A 188 13.27 -0.80 -5.65
CA VAL A 188 14.20 -0.46 -4.56
C VAL A 188 15.07 -1.66 -4.15
N ILE A 189 14.58 -2.90 -4.29
CA ILE A 189 15.24 -4.11 -3.80
C ILE A 189 15.96 -4.89 -4.91
N GLU A 190 15.70 -4.63 -6.19
CA GLU A 190 16.39 -5.29 -7.32
C GLU A 190 17.87 -4.87 -7.48
N LEU A 191 18.50 -4.34 -6.42
CA LEU A 191 19.90 -3.96 -6.39
C LEU A 191 20.72 -4.80 -5.38
N GLU A 192 20.22 -5.97 -4.99
CA GLU A 192 20.99 -7.05 -4.36
C GLU A 192 21.11 -8.14 -5.45
#